data_0bc29a2838112e3e713f952b74aed30e
#
_entry.id   0bc29a2838112e3e713f952b74aed30e
#
_cell.length_a   1.000
_cell.length_b   1.000
_cell.length_c   1.000
_cell.angle_alpha   90.00
_cell.angle_beta   90.00
_cell.angle_gamma   90.00
#
_symmetry.space_group_name_H-M   'P 1'
#
loop_
_entity.id
_entity.type
_entity.pdbx_description
1 polymer ?
#
loop_
_entity_poly.entity_id
_entity_poly.type
_entity_poly.pdbx_seq_one_letter_code
_entity_poly.pdbx_strand_id
1 'polypeptide(L)'
;MRDFSSVKRIVIKIGTNLISTKSGVNKERIKEIVEQVAKLREEGLQILIVSSGAVGLGAKALNHKNEVKYIALKQACASIGQPELMAAWAKEFKKYNLLCSQILITRSVLNNRKSYNNLRTTVMTLLDLGVI
;
A
#
# COMPACT_ATOMS: atom_id res chain seq x y z
N MET A 1 -12.93 21.06 -18.02
CA MET A 1 -11.85 20.60 -17.13
C MET A 1 -12.47 20.32 -15.75
N ARG A 2 -12.17 19.20 -15.10
CA ARG A 2 -12.71 18.94 -13.75
C ARG A 2 -11.98 19.82 -12.74
N ASP A 3 -12.73 20.49 -11.87
CA ASP A 3 -12.17 21.25 -10.75
C ASP A 3 -11.92 20.32 -9.57
N PHE A 4 -10.68 20.27 -9.06
CA PHE A 4 -10.25 19.48 -7.91
C PHE A 4 -9.88 20.34 -6.69
N SER A 5 -10.16 21.66 -6.74
CA SER A 5 -9.78 22.60 -5.68
C SER A 5 -10.38 22.27 -4.30
N SER A 6 -11.53 21.56 -4.28
CA SER A 6 -12.22 21.14 -3.05
C SER A 6 -11.79 19.77 -2.53
N VAL A 7 -10.90 19.07 -3.24
CA VAL A 7 -10.44 17.73 -2.84
C VAL A 7 -9.55 17.82 -1.63
N LYS A 8 -9.90 17.09 -0.58
CA LYS A 8 -9.10 16.99 0.67
C LYS A 8 -8.42 15.64 0.84
N ARG A 9 -8.87 14.62 0.09
CA ARG A 9 -8.39 13.24 0.21
C ARG A 9 -8.24 12.59 -1.14
N ILE A 10 -7.16 11.84 -1.31
CA ILE A 10 -6.86 11.08 -2.52
C ILE A 10 -6.62 9.61 -2.16
N VAL A 11 -7.19 8.71 -2.95
CA VAL A 11 -6.91 7.28 -2.92
C VAL A 11 -6.11 6.92 -4.17
N ILE A 12 -4.92 6.38 -3.98
CA ILE A 12 -4.01 6.00 -5.06
C ILE A 12 -3.95 4.47 -5.12
N LYS A 13 -4.46 3.88 -6.19
CA LYS A 13 -4.36 2.44 -6.43
C LYS A 13 -3.13 2.13 -7.28
N ILE A 14 -2.30 1.21 -6.79
CA ILE A 14 -1.05 0.80 -7.43
C ILE A 14 -1.08 -0.69 -7.71
N GLY A 15 -1.01 -1.06 -8.98
CA GLY A 15 -1.03 -2.45 -9.42
C GLY A 15 0.32 -3.15 -9.25
N THR A 16 0.28 -4.48 -9.22
CA THR A 16 1.44 -5.36 -8.99
C THR A 16 2.61 -5.07 -9.93
N ASN A 17 2.34 -4.87 -11.22
CA ASN A 17 3.38 -4.67 -12.24
C ASN A 17 4.20 -3.38 -12.07
N LEU A 18 3.69 -2.41 -11.31
CA LEU A 18 4.41 -1.18 -11.01
C LEU A 18 5.38 -1.36 -9.83
N ILE A 19 5.05 -2.24 -8.90
CA ILE A 19 5.76 -2.41 -7.62
C ILE A 19 6.71 -3.61 -7.63
N SER A 20 6.37 -4.65 -8.38
CA SER A 20 7.15 -5.89 -8.45
C SER A 20 7.80 -6.05 -9.82
N THR A 21 9.10 -6.29 -9.84
CA THR A 21 9.89 -6.61 -11.03
C THR A 21 10.43 -8.04 -10.95
N LYS A 22 11.06 -8.51 -12.00
CA LYS A 22 11.79 -9.80 -11.99
C LYS A 22 12.90 -9.82 -10.93
N SER A 23 13.40 -8.68 -10.50
CA SER A 23 14.47 -8.54 -9.50
C SER A 23 13.99 -8.27 -8.07
N GLY A 24 12.70 -8.09 -7.80
CA GLY A 24 12.08 -7.80 -6.49
C GLY A 24 11.23 -6.54 -6.50
N VAL A 25 11.24 -5.83 -5.39
CA VAL A 25 10.54 -4.54 -5.29
C VAL A 25 11.15 -3.53 -6.27
N ASN A 26 10.30 -2.85 -7.03
CA ASN A 26 10.69 -1.75 -7.90
C ASN A 26 10.92 -0.48 -7.06
N LYS A 27 12.12 -0.36 -6.52
CA LYS A 27 12.49 0.75 -5.60
C LYS A 27 12.43 2.11 -6.28
N GLU A 28 12.81 2.20 -7.56
CA GLU A 28 12.74 3.46 -8.31
C GLU A 28 11.29 3.93 -8.47
N ARG A 29 10.39 3.03 -8.81
CA ARG A 29 8.96 3.36 -8.93
C ARG A 29 8.36 3.79 -7.59
N ILE A 30 8.71 3.11 -6.49
CA ILE A 30 8.27 3.51 -5.15
C ILE A 30 8.78 4.90 -4.83
N LYS A 31 10.05 5.20 -5.10
CA LYS A 31 10.66 6.52 -4.91
C LYS A 31 9.90 7.61 -5.67
N GLU A 32 9.63 7.41 -6.96
CA GLU A 32 8.88 8.35 -7.79
C GLU A 32 7.47 8.64 -7.24
N ILE A 33 6.78 7.59 -6.80
CA ILE A 33 5.43 7.72 -6.23
C ILE A 33 5.49 8.47 -4.90
N VAL A 34 6.43 8.11 -4.02
CA VAL A 34 6.59 8.74 -2.70
C VAL A 34 6.92 10.23 -2.84
N GLU A 35 7.78 10.61 -3.80
CA GLU A 35 8.08 12.01 -4.07
C GLU A 35 6.82 12.81 -4.44
N GLN A 36 5.95 12.27 -5.29
CA GLN A 36 4.69 12.92 -5.65
C GLN A 36 3.71 12.96 -4.47
N VAL A 37 3.62 11.88 -3.69
CA VAL A 37 2.78 11.83 -2.49
C VAL A 37 3.25 12.85 -1.45
N ALA A 38 4.56 13.01 -1.27
CA ALA A 38 5.11 14.00 -0.34
C ALA A 38 4.68 15.44 -0.73
N LYS A 39 4.75 15.79 -2.01
CA LYS A 39 4.27 17.08 -2.51
C LYS A 39 2.78 17.30 -2.23
N LEU A 40 1.94 16.29 -2.49
CA LEU A 40 0.51 16.37 -2.19
C LEU A 40 0.22 16.49 -0.68
N ARG A 41 1.07 15.88 0.16
CA ARG A 41 0.98 16.04 1.62
C ARG A 41 1.35 17.46 2.07
N GLU A 42 2.35 18.09 1.46
CA GLU A 42 2.71 19.48 1.71
C GLU A 42 1.56 20.45 1.36
N GLU A 43 0.76 20.10 0.34
CA GLU A 43 -0.48 20.82 -0.02
C GLU A 43 -1.65 20.55 0.95
N GLY A 44 -1.45 19.74 2.00
CA GLY A 44 -2.45 19.44 3.03
C GLY A 44 -3.41 18.30 2.69
N LEU A 45 -3.20 17.57 1.59
CA LEU A 45 -4.06 16.46 1.18
C LEU A 45 -3.85 15.22 2.06
N GLN A 46 -4.92 14.54 2.43
CA GLN A 46 -4.88 13.22 3.05
C GLN A 46 -4.70 12.16 1.97
N ILE A 47 -3.74 11.26 2.13
CA ILE A 47 -3.40 10.26 1.12
C ILE A 47 -3.60 8.85 1.67
N LEU A 48 -4.28 8.01 0.89
CA LEU A 48 -4.42 6.57 1.12
C LEU A 48 -3.92 5.81 -0.10
N ILE A 49 -2.99 4.89 0.11
CA ILE A 49 -2.42 4.05 -0.95
C ILE A 49 -3.00 2.65 -0.87
N VAL A 50 -3.53 2.16 -1.98
CA VAL A 50 -3.95 0.76 -2.16
C VAL A 50 -2.90 0.06 -3.01
N SER A 51 -2.00 -0.66 -2.37
CA SER A 51 -0.88 -1.32 -3.02
C SER A 51 -1.13 -2.82 -3.21
N SER A 52 -0.63 -3.36 -4.31
CA SER A 52 -0.55 -4.80 -4.62
C SER A 52 0.92 -5.25 -4.64
N GLY A 53 1.16 -6.55 -4.86
CA GLY A 53 2.49 -7.07 -5.16
C GLY A 53 3.08 -8.04 -4.13
N ALA A 54 2.52 -8.15 -2.92
CA ALA A 54 3.04 -9.01 -1.87
C ALA A 54 3.19 -10.49 -2.29
N VAL A 55 2.19 -11.05 -2.98
CA VAL A 55 2.24 -12.45 -3.47
C VAL A 55 3.42 -12.66 -4.42
N GLY A 56 3.63 -11.75 -5.37
CA GLY A 56 4.73 -11.83 -6.34
C GLY A 56 6.11 -11.74 -5.68
N LEU A 57 6.26 -10.84 -4.70
CA LEU A 57 7.49 -10.71 -3.94
C LEU A 57 7.80 -11.97 -3.11
N GLY A 58 6.80 -12.53 -2.43
CA GLY A 58 6.98 -13.75 -1.67
C GLY A 58 7.25 -14.98 -2.53
N ALA A 59 6.55 -15.12 -3.67
CA ALA A 59 6.82 -16.18 -4.64
C ALA A 59 8.27 -16.13 -5.11
N LYS A 60 8.77 -14.93 -5.36
CA LYS A 60 10.16 -14.71 -5.74
C LYS A 60 11.13 -15.08 -4.62
N ALA A 61 10.88 -14.63 -3.38
CA ALA A 61 11.71 -14.96 -2.22
C ALA A 61 11.82 -16.49 -2.02
N LEU A 62 10.76 -17.22 -2.36
CA LEU A 62 10.72 -18.69 -2.36
C LEU A 62 11.33 -19.33 -3.61
N ASN A 63 11.85 -18.56 -4.57
CA ASN A 63 12.31 -19.07 -5.88
C ASN A 63 11.22 -19.86 -6.63
N HIS A 64 9.94 -19.54 -6.38
CA HIS A 64 8.82 -20.22 -7.00
C HIS A 64 8.65 -19.73 -8.44
N LYS A 65 8.96 -20.60 -9.42
CA LYS A 65 9.00 -20.25 -10.85
C LYS A 65 7.62 -20.32 -11.54
N ASN A 66 6.67 -21.03 -10.95
CA ASN A 66 5.37 -21.26 -11.54
C ASN A 66 4.35 -20.22 -11.08
N GLU A 67 3.21 -20.17 -11.76
CA GLU A 67 2.09 -19.37 -11.33
C GLU A 67 1.58 -19.83 -9.95
N VAL A 68 1.35 -18.87 -9.06
CA VAL A 68 0.82 -19.14 -7.72
C VAL A 68 -0.70 -19.31 -7.82
N LYS A 69 -1.17 -20.55 -7.95
CA LYS A 69 -2.59 -20.87 -8.22
C LYS A 69 -3.40 -21.10 -6.96
N TYR A 70 -2.83 -21.82 -5.99
CA TYR A 70 -3.57 -22.25 -4.79
C TYR A 70 -3.65 -21.15 -3.73
N ILE A 71 -4.80 -21.03 -3.07
CA ILE A 71 -5.06 -20.01 -2.04
C ILE A 71 -4.02 -20.10 -0.91
N ALA A 72 -3.73 -21.29 -0.40
CA ALA A 72 -2.74 -21.47 0.67
C ALA A 72 -1.34 -20.97 0.25
N LEU A 73 -0.91 -21.25 -0.98
CA LEU A 73 0.37 -20.75 -1.48
C LEU A 73 0.33 -19.23 -1.69
N LYS A 74 -0.78 -18.66 -2.17
CA LYS A 74 -0.95 -17.20 -2.26
C LYS A 74 -0.82 -16.54 -0.90
N GLN A 75 -1.45 -17.10 0.12
CA GLN A 75 -1.38 -16.60 1.50
C GLN A 75 0.05 -16.69 2.06
N ALA A 76 0.72 -17.83 1.86
CA ALA A 76 2.12 -18.00 2.27
C ALA A 76 3.04 -17.00 1.56
N CYS A 77 2.93 -16.87 0.25
CA CYS A 77 3.69 -15.88 -0.52
C CYS A 77 3.39 -14.45 -0.03
N ALA A 78 2.13 -14.11 0.18
CA ALA A 78 1.76 -12.78 0.67
C ALA A 78 2.38 -12.47 2.04
N SER A 79 2.39 -13.43 2.97
CA SER A 79 2.96 -13.26 4.31
C SER A 79 4.49 -13.06 4.28
N ILE A 80 5.17 -13.63 3.29
CA ILE A 80 6.61 -13.44 3.07
C ILE A 80 6.90 -12.10 2.38
N GLY A 81 6.13 -11.77 1.35
CA GLY A 81 6.40 -10.59 0.53
C GLY A 81 5.88 -9.28 1.12
N GLN A 82 4.87 -9.31 2.00
CA GLN A 82 4.28 -8.11 2.59
C GLN A 82 5.25 -7.30 3.46
N PRO A 83 6.07 -7.92 4.34
CA PRO A 83 7.09 -7.18 5.11
C PRO A 83 8.10 -6.47 4.21
N GLU A 84 8.55 -7.11 3.13
CA GLU A 84 9.48 -6.51 2.16
C GLU A 84 8.87 -5.31 1.47
N LEU A 85 7.62 -5.43 1.03
CA LEU A 85 6.86 -4.35 0.40
C LEU A 85 6.72 -3.15 1.35
N MET A 86 6.32 -3.40 2.60
CA MET A 86 6.14 -2.34 3.59
C MET A 86 7.45 -1.69 4.00
N ALA A 87 8.53 -2.46 4.11
CA ALA A 87 9.86 -1.92 4.39
C ALA A 87 10.32 -0.95 3.28
N ALA A 88 10.04 -1.28 2.01
CA ALA A 88 10.36 -0.41 0.89
C ALA A 88 9.57 0.92 0.95
N TRP A 89 8.27 0.87 1.20
CA TRP A 89 7.44 2.07 1.38
C TRP A 89 7.91 2.91 2.57
N ALA A 90 8.07 2.30 3.75
CA ALA A 90 8.47 3.00 4.97
C ALA A 90 9.83 3.68 4.82
N LYS A 91 10.79 3.01 4.17
CA LYS A 91 12.12 3.58 3.90
C LYS A 91 12.04 4.85 3.05
N GLU A 92 11.23 4.85 2.00
CA GLU A 92 11.12 6.01 1.12
C GLU A 92 10.33 7.15 1.78
N PHE A 93 9.22 6.88 2.46
CA PHE A 93 8.46 7.90 3.19
C PHE A 93 9.26 8.56 4.31
N LYS A 94 10.15 7.81 4.98
CA LYS A 94 11.02 8.36 6.02
C LYS A 94 11.92 9.49 5.52
N LYS A 95 12.31 9.50 4.25
CA LYS A 95 13.13 10.57 3.65
C LYS A 95 12.42 11.93 3.63
N TYR A 96 11.09 11.91 3.67
CA TYR A 96 10.22 13.09 3.69
C TYR A 96 9.61 13.36 5.07
N ASN A 97 10.12 12.70 6.13
CA ASN A 97 9.57 12.75 7.49
C ASN A 97 8.10 12.35 7.56
N LEU A 98 7.64 11.49 6.64
CA LEU A 98 6.30 10.95 6.62
C LEU A 98 6.27 9.56 7.24
N LEU A 99 5.27 9.33 8.10
CA LEU A 99 4.96 8.02 8.62
C LEU A 99 4.01 7.29 7.65
N CYS A 100 4.23 6.01 7.47
CA CYS A 100 3.26 5.15 6.82
C CYS A 100 2.83 4.02 7.75
N SER A 101 1.59 3.59 7.59
CA SER A 101 1.00 2.48 8.33
C SER A 101 0.50 1.41 7.36
N GLN A 102 0.19 0.25 7.89
CA GLN A 102 -0.38 -0.85 7.12
C GLN A 102 -1.72 -1.26 7.67
N ILE A 103 -2.69 -1.40 6.79
CA ILE A 103 -3.99 -2.00 7.08
C ILE A 103 -4.21 -3.16 6.11
N LEU A 104 -4.39 -4.36 6.66
CA LEU A 104 -4.73 -5.56 5.91
C LEU A 104 -6.20 -5.89 6.14
N ILE A 105 -6.98 -5.93 5.07
CA ILE A 105 -8.41 -6.17 5.12
C ILE A 105 -8.82 -7.35 4.24
N THR A 106 -9.84 -8.05 4.69
CA THR A 106 -10.53 -9.09 3.91
C THR A 106 -11.95 -8.65 3.59
N ARG A 107 -12.62 -9.34 2.67
CA ARG A 107 -14.04 -9.08 2.36
C ARG A 107 -14.94 -9.23 3.59
N SER A 108 -14.62 -10.13 4.52
CA SER A 108 -15.38 -10.31 5.75
C SER A 108 -15.41 -9.06 6.63
N VAL A 109 -14.31 -8.31 6.67
CA VAL A 109 -14.24 -7.03 7.40
C VAL A 109 -15.21 -6.01 6.80
N LEU A 110 -15.30 -5.94 5.48
CA LEU A 110 -16.21 -5.01 4.79
C LEU A 110 -17.69 -5.40 4.94
N ASN A 111 -17.98 -6.69 5.06
CA ASN A 111 -19.34 -7.21 5.17
C ASN A 111 -19.87 -7.19 6.61
N ASN A 112 -19.02 -7.06 7.62
CA ASN A 112 -19.43 -7.01 9.02
C ASN A 112 -19.46 -5.56 9.51
N ARG A 113 -20.63 -5.07 9.91
CA ARG A 113 -20.84 -3.67 10.32
C ARG A 113 -19.89 -3.21 11.44
N LYS A 114 -19.66 -4.05 12.46
CA LYS A 114 -18.77 -3.71 13.59
C LYS A 114 -17.32 -3.61 13.11
N SER A 115 -16.86 -4.60 12.36
CA SER A 115 -15.50 -4.62 11.81
C SER A 115 -15.26 -3.47 10.84
N TYR A 116 -16.25 -3.16 9.99
CA TYR A 116 -16.20 -2.01 9.07
C TYR A 116 -16.09 -0.69 9.83
N ASN A 117 -16.89 -0.49 10.87
CA ASN A 117 -16.82 0.74 11.68
C ASN A 117 -15.46 0.90 12.36
N ASN A 118 -14.90 -0.18 12.91
CA ASN A 118 -13.57 -0.17 13.51
C ASN A 118 -12.49 0.18 12.48
N LEU A 119 -12.54 -0.46 11.31
CA LEU A 119 -11.65 -0.15 10.18
C LEU A 119 -11.75 1.33 9.79
N ARG A 120 -12.98 1.81 9.57
CA ARG A 120 -13.22 3.21 9.19
C ARG A 120 -12.64 4.17 10.22
N THR A 121 -12.88 3.94 11.51
CA THR A 121 -12.34 4.77 12.59
C THR A 121 -10.82 4.78 12.56
N THR A 122 -10.18 3.61 12.44
CA THR A 122 -8.71 3.52 12.36
C THR A 122 -8.16 4.28 11.17
N VAL A 123 -8.73 4.08 9.97
CA VAL A 123 -8.30 4.79 8.75
C VAL A 123 -8.44 6.30 8.92
N MET A 124 -9.57 6.77 9.40
CA MET A 124 -9.81 8.20 9.60
C MET A 124 -8.83 8.81 10.60
N THR A 125 -8.59 8.13 11.72
CA THR A 125 -7.62 8.57 12.72
C THR A 125 -6.21 8.68 12.14
N LEU A 126 -5.76 7.67 11.38
CA LEU A 126 -4.44 7.70 10.73
C LEU A 126 -4.32 8.86 9.73
N LEU A 127 -5.35 9.10 8.93
CA LEU A 127 -5.37 10.21 7.98
C LEU A 127 -5.35 11.58 8.69
N ASP A 128 -6.07 11.72 9.80
CA ASP A 128 -6.10 12.96 10.60
C ASP A 128 -4.75 13.20 11.29
N LEU A 129 -4.04 12.15 11.66
CA LEU A 129 -2.65 12.20 12.17
C LEU A 129 -1.61 12.46 11.06
N GLY A 130 -2.01 12.54 9.81
CA GLY A 130 -1.11 12.78 8.69
C GLY A 130 -0.31 11.53 8.25
N VAL A 131 -0.70 10.34 8.69
CA VAL A 131 -0.06 9.06 8.33
C VAL A 131 -0.55 8.61 6.96
N ILE A 132 0.35 8.06 6.14
CA ILE A 132 0.05 7.46 4.83
C ILE A 132 -0.37 6.00 5.03
#